data_c34c27883f25775df9fb979161c1d44c
#
_entry.id   c34c27883f25775df9fb979161c1d44c
#
_cell.length_a   1.000
_cell.length_b   1.000
_cell.length_c   1.000
_cell.angle_alpha   90.00
_cell.angle_beta   90.00
_cell.angle_gamma   90.00
#
_symmetry.space_group_name_H-M   'P 1'
#
loop_
_entity.id
_entity.type
_entity.pdbx_description
1 polymer ?
#
loop_
_entity_poly.entity_id
_entity_poly.type
_entity_poly.pdbx_seq_one_letter_code
_entity_poly.pdbx_strand_id
1 'polypeptide(L)'
;MTTLTRTGYLVDVGPIQEIKKELTVRPIVNGDFGFPPPPFKVFKPAKNGVCVPRFYGTSKLGEPKHDKRPEPTKITTRFSGQLRDATHQNEAFGAAIKAGHGVLSLPCGYGKTTVSLAIACKLGYRTMIIVHKQFLADQWRERIKQ
;
A
#
# COMPACT_ATOMS: atom_id res chain seq x y z
N MET A 1 18.62 -15.68 -1.94
CA MET A 1 17.78 -15.78 -0.73
C MET A 1 16.80 -14.63 -0.76
N THR A 2 15.58 -14.78 -0.20
CA THR A 2 14.56 -13.72 -0.24
C THR A 2 14.13 -13.36 1.17
N THR A 3 14.08 -12.05 1.47
CA THR A 3 13.73 -11.56 2.81
C THR A 3 12.79 -10.36 2.70
N LEU A 4 11.65 -10.42 3.38
CA LEU A 4 10.78 -9.27 3.52
C LEU A 4 11.24 -8.40 4.69
N THR A 5 11.44 -7.11 4.41
CA THR A 5 11.91 -6.13 5.37
C THR A 5 10.95 -4.94 5.44
N ARG A 6 11.19 -4.02 6.38
CA ARG A 6 10.44 -2.76 6.45
C ARG A 6 10.54 -1.90 5.18
N THR A 7 11.63 -2.03 4.44
CA THR A 7 11.89 -1.22 3.23
C THR A 7 11.42 -1.88 1.93
N GLY A 8 11.04 -3.16 1.98
CA GLY A 8 10.57 -3.91 0.84
C GLY A 8 11.05 -5.36 0.83
N TYR A 9 10.93 -6.00 -0.32
CA TYR A 9 11.32 -7.37 -0.55
C TYR A 9 12.78 -7.41 -1.07
N LEU A 10 13.68 -7.94 -0.26
CA LEU A 10 15.09 -8.07 -0.58
C LEU A 10 15.37 -9.35 -1.36
N VAL A 11 16.05 -9.21 -2.49
CA VAL A 11 16.52 -10.29 -3.36
C VAL A 11 18.04 -10.23 -3.42
N ASP A 12 18.71 -11.24 -2.88
CA ASP A 12 20.17 -11.33 -2.85
C ASP A 12 20.72 -12.37 -3.84
N VAL A 13 19.88 -13.27 -4.37
CA VAL A 13 20.22 -14.26 -5.38
C VAL A 13 19.08 -14.39 -6.38
N GLY A 14 19.40 -14.44 -7.68
CA GLY A 14 18.40 -14.62 -8.73
C GLY A 14 18.61 -13.68 -9.92
N PRO A 15 17.59 -13.42 -10.74
CA PRO A 15 17.68 -12.64 -11.98
C PRO A 15 17.68 -11.13 -11.70
N ILE A 16 18.67 -10.67 -10.90
CA ILE A 16 18.74 -9.27 -10.42
C ILE A 16 18.76 -8.26 -11.57
N GLN A 17 19.43 -8.58 -12.68
CA GLN A 17 19.52 -7.66 -13.83
C GLN A 17 18.18 -7.52 -14.56
N GLU A 18 17.43 -8.61 -14.70
CA GLU A 18 16.08 -8.60 -15.28
C GLU A 18 15.12 -7.80 -14.41
N ILE A 19 15.17 -8.02 -13.10
CA ILE A 19 14.38 -7.27 -12.11
C ILE A 19 14.67 -5.77 -12.20
N LYS A 20 15.94 -5.38 -12.28
CA LYS A 20 16.34 -3.97 -12.45
C LYS A 20 15.83 -3.37 -13.75
N LYS A 21 15.86 -4.14 -14.83
CA LYS A 21 15.34 -3.72 -16.14
C LYS A 21 13.82 -3.50 -16.08
N GLU A 22 13.08 -4.47 -15.56
CA GLU A 22 11.62 -4.38 -15.40
C GLU A 22 11.20 -3.20 -14.49
N LEU A 23 11.92 -2.99 -13.39
CA LEU A 23 11.63 -1.94 -12.41
C LEU A 23 12.30 -0.58 -12.76
N THR A 24 12.84 -0.43 -13.95
CA THR A 24 13.23 0.86 -14.52
C THR A 24 12.11 1.34 -15.44
N VAL A 25 11.20 2.12 -14.88
CA VAL A 25 9.99 2.59 -15.57
C VAL A 25 10.31 3.77 -16.47
N ARG A 26 9.86 3.70 -17.71
CA ARG A 26 9.90 4.80 -18.67
C ARG A 26 8.50 5.37 -18.80
N PRO A 27 8.27 6.64 -18.41
CA PRO A 27 6.95 7.24 -18.57
C PRO A 27 6.55 7.31 -20.05
N ILE A 28 5.33 6.92 -20.35
CA ILE A 28 4.74 7.10 -21.66
C ILE A 28 4.06 8.47 -21.67
N VAL A 29 4.51 9.37 -22.53
CA VAL A 29 3.86 10.66 -22.74
C VAL A 29 3.06 10.56 -24.01
N ASN A 30 1.75 10.77 -23.95
CA ASN A 30 0.89 10.83 -25.11
C ASN A 30 1.14 12.17 -25.82
N GLY A 31 1.73 12.10 -27.04
CA GLY A 31 1.82 13.17 -28.05
C GLY A 31 2.26 14.56 -27.55
N ASP A 32 2.54 15.42 -28.38
CA ASP A 32 2.69 16.90 -28.45
C ASP A 32 3.16 17.77 -27.25
N PHE A 33 3.34 17.26 -26.05
CA PHE A 33 3.74 18.06 -24.88
C PHE A 33 5.15 17.72 -24.36
N GLY A 34 6.17 18.17 -25.08
CA GLY A 34 7.53 18.20 -24.56
C GLY A 34 8.29 16.84 -24.59
N PHE A 35 9.52 16.85 -24.07
CA PHE A 35 10.35 15.66 -23.96
C PHE A 35 9.79 14.72 -22.86
N PRO A 36 9.79 13.39 -23.10
CA PRO A 36 9.38 12.43 -22.09
C PRO A 36 10.27 12.57 -20.84
N PRO A 37 9.68 12.47 -19.64
CA PRO A 37 10.45 12.49 -18.39
C PRO A 37 11.50 11.37 -18.39
N PRO A 38 12.63 11.56 -17.69
CA PRO A 38 13.67 10.54 -17.62
C PRO A 38 13.14 9.27 -16.94
N PRO A 39 13.68 8.10 -17.29
CA PRO A 39 13.34 6.86 -16.62
C PRO A 39 13.63 6.93 -15.13
N PHE A 40 12.79 6.33 -14.32
CA PHE A 40 13.00 6.25 -12.88
C PHE A 40 12.98 4.81 -12.37
N LYS A 41 13.73 4.56 -11.29
CA LYS A 41 13.90 3.24 -10.69
C LYS A 41 12.90 3.03 -9.56
N VAL A 42 12.14 1.92 -9.61
CA VAL A 42 11.20 1.51 -8.57
C VAL A 42 11.83 0.47 -7.62
N PHE A 43 13.13 0.37 -7.62
CA PHE A 43 13.92 -0.48 -6.72
C PHE A 43 15.02 0.32 -6.04
N LYS A 44 15.53 -0.21 -4.93
CA LYS A 44 16.71 0.33 -4.24
C LYS A 44 17.86 -0.67 -4.29
N PRO A 45 19.09 -0.23 -4.52
CA PRO A 45 20.27 -1.10 -4.37
C PRO A 45 20.38 -1.57 -2.91
N ALA A 46 20.81 -2.82 -2.72
CA ALA A 46 21.18 -3.36 -1.43
C ALA A 46 22.60 -3.90 -1.49
N LYS A 47 23.26 -4.08 -0.32
CA LYS A 47 24.68 -4.50 -0.24
C LYS A 47 24.98 -5.74 -1.09
N ASN A 48 24.10 -6.74 -1.08
CA ASN A 48 24.29 -8.00 -1.81
C ASN A 48 23.10 -8.29 -2.76
N GLY A 49 22.43 -7.27 -3.30
CA GLY A 49 21.28 -7.52 -4.17
C GLY A 49 20.44 -6.29 -4.46
N VAL A 50 19.14 -6.47 -4.46
CA VAL A 50 18.16 -5.42 -4.77
C VAL A 50 16.96 -5.52 -3.85
N CYS A 51 16.50 -4.37 -3.38
CA CYS A 51 15.25 -4.26 -2.63
C CYS A 51 14.16 -3.75 -3.58
N VAL A 52 13.11 -4.55 -3.74
CA VAL A 52 11.99 -4.28 -4.66
C VAL A 52 10.68 -4.06 -3.89
N PRO A 53 9.64 -3.49 -4.53
CA PRO A 53 8.33 -3.40 -3.92
C PRO A 53 7.83 -4.78 -3.46
N ARG A 54 7.21 -4.82 -2.28
CA ARG A 54 6.78 -6.07 -1.65
C ARG A 54 5.95 -6.94 -2.60
N PHE A 55 4.91 -6.38 -3.18
CA PHE A 55 3.98 -7.15 -4.02
C PHE A 55 4.57 -7.60 -5.34
N TYR A 56 5.49 -6.82 -5.91
CA TYR A 56 6.29 -7.26 -7.05
C TYR A 56 7.13 -8.49 -6.67
N GLY A 57 7.84 -8.41 -5.54
CA GLY A 57 8.66 -9.52 -5.05
C GLY A 57 7.84 -10.78 -4.78
N THR A 58 6.73 -10.65 -4.07
CA THR A 58 5.85 -11.80 -3.76
C THR A 58 5.23 -12.40 -5.02
N SER A 59 4.74 -11.58 -5.95
CA SER A 59 4.14 -12.04 -7.19
C SER A 59 5.14 -12.71 -8.15
N LYS A 60 6.36 -12.18 -8.24
CA LYS A 60 7.37 -12.64 -9.19
C LYS A 60 8.22 -13.80 -8.67
N LEU A 61 8.52 -13.80 -7.38
CA LEU A 61 9.50 -14.69 -6.73
C LEU A 61 8.89 -15.58 -5.64
N GLY A 62 7.59 -15.44 -5.39
CA GLY A 62 6.87 -16.18 -4.35
C GLY A 62 7.01 -15.56 -2.94
N GLU A 63 6.53 -16.30 -1.94
CA GLU A 63 6.61 -15.83 -0.55
C GLU A 63 8.07 -15.73 -0.07
N PRO A 64 8.40 -14.72 0.74
CA PRO A 64 9.75 -14.55 1.24
C PRO A 64 10.14 -15.69 2.19
N LYS A 65 11.39 -16.14 2.10
CA LYS A 65 11.92 -17.16 3.02
C LYS A 65 12.02 -16.66 4.46
N HIS A 66 12.21 -15.37 4.65
CA HIS A 66 12.26 -14.72 5.96
C HIS A 66 11.44 -13.46 5.97
N ASP A 67 10.63 -13.26 7.00
CA ASP A 67 9.97 -12.01 7.30
C ASP A 67 10.67 -11.35 8.49
N LYS A 68 11.35 -10.23 8.21
CA LYS A 68 12.06 -9.39 9.21
C LYS A 68 11.38 -8.04 9.41
N ARG A 69 10.09 -7.95 9.11
CA ARG A 69 9.34 -6.74 9.43
C ARG A 69 9.17 -6.63 10.94
N PRO A 70 9.25 -5.42 11.50
CA PRO A 70 8.91 -5.23 12.90
C PRO A 70 7.44 -5.54 13.13
N GLU A 71 7.12 -6.08 14.28
CA GLU A 71 5.73 -6.27 14.70
C GLU A 71 5.00 -4.93 14.79
N PRO A 72 3.76 -4.84 14.28
CA PRO A 72 3.01 -3.60 14.35
C PRO A 72 2.59 -3.30 15.78
N THR A 73 2.64 -2.03 16.17
CA THR A 73 2.20 -1.57 17.49
C THR A 73 0.69 -1.71 17.62
N LYS A 74 0.24 -2.53 18.56
CA LYS A 74 -1.17 -2.67 18.90
C LYS A 74 -1.68 -1.41 19.62
N ILE A 75 -2.92 -1.05 19.34
CA ILE A 75 -3.65 0.03 20.02
C ILE A 75 -5.06 -0.43 20.34
N THR A 76 -5.62 0.10 21.42
CA THR A 76 -7.04 -0.06 21.72
C THR A 76 -7.79 1.10 21.10
N THR A 77 -8.67 0.80 20.16
CA THR A 77 -9.50 1.80 19.49
C THR A 77 -10.87 1.21 19.20
N ARG A 78 -11.88 2.07 19.10
CA ARG A 78 -13.25 1.67 18.82
C ARG A 78 -13.80 2.49 17.65
N PHE A 79 -14.43 1.83 16.72
CA PHE A 79 -15.20 2.48 15.68
C PHE A 79 -16.60 2.80 16.21
N SER A 80 -16.96 4.08 16.30
CA SER A 80 -18.25 4.58 16.78
C SER A 80 -19.27 4.76 15.67
N GLY A 81 -18.83 4.75 14.40
CA GLY A 81 -19.71 4.91 13.24
C GLY A 81 -20.48 3.66 12.88
N GLN A 82 -21.35 3.78 11.87
CA GLN A 82 -22.08 2.67 11.29
C GLN A 82 -21.76 2.54 9.80
N LEU A 83 -21.48 1.32 9.35
CA LEU A 83 -21.33 1.00 7.93
C LEU A 83 -22.71 0.78 7.31
N ARG A 84 -22.88 1.22 6.05
CA ARG A 84 -24.14 1.19 5.31
C ARG A 84 -24.10 0.16 4.19
N ASP A 85 -25.09 -0.71 4.11
CA ASP A 85 -25.22 -1.73 3.05
C ASP A 85 -25.58 -1.10 1.71
N ALA A 86 -26.44 -0.09 1.70
CA ALA A 86 -26.84 0.62 0.48
C ALA A 86 -25.67 1.22 -0.33
N THR A 87 -24.49 1.38 0.29
CA THR A 87 -23.27 1.88 -0.35
C THR A 87 -22.15 0.83 -0.34
N HIS A 88 -22.48 -0.46 -0.21
CA HIS A 88 -21.54 -1.59 -0.20
C HIS A 88 -20.39 -1.47 0.82
N GLN A 89 -20.59 -0.70 1.89
CA GLN A 89 -19.55 -0.45 2.89
C GLN A 89 -19.21 -1.72 3.69
N ASN A 90 -20.21 -2.51 4.08
CA ASN A 90 -20.01 -3.76 4.80
C ASN A 90 -19.30 -4.80 3.94
N GLU A 91 -19.68 -4.91 2.67
CA GLU A 91 -19.02 -5.80 1.71
C GLU A 91 -17.55 -5.41 1.51
N ALA A 92 -17.27 -4.13 1.23
CA ALA A 92 -15.93 -3.61 1.06
C ALA A 92 -15.05 -3.79 2.33
N PHE A 93 -15.62 -3.57 3.50
CA PHE A 93 -14.97 -3.82 4.80
C PHE A 93 -14.60 -5.29 4.95
N GLY A 94 -15.55 -6.21 4.74
CA GLY A 94 -15.32 -7.65 4.85
C GLY A 94 -14.25 -8.14 3.88
N ALA A 95 -14.31 -7.69 2.61
CA ALA A 95 -13.31 -8.01 1.60
C ALA A 95 -11.92 -7.50 1.97
N ALA A 96 -11.80 -6.27 2.47
CA ALA A 96 -10.53 -5.68 2.88
C ALA A 96 -9.91 -6.42 4.09
N ILE A 97 -10.69 -6.77 5.10
CA ILE A 97 -10.22 -7.55 6.25
C ILE A 97 -9.74 -8.93 5.82
N LYS A 98 -10.47 -9.61 4.94
CA LYS A 98 -10.10 -10.93 4.42
C LYS A 98 -8.82 -10.87 3.59
N ALA A 99 -8.68 -9.86 2.72
CA ALA A 99 -7.51 -9.72 1.85
C ALA A 99 -6.26 -9.22 2.59
N GLY A 100 -6.42 -8.45 3.68
CA GLY A 100 -5.33 -7.86 4.46
C GLY A 100 -4.59 -6.72 3.76
N HIS A 101 -4.73 -6.58 2.44
CA HIS A 101 -4.15 -5.50 1.64
C HIS A 101 -4.87 -5.40 0.29
N GLY A 102 -4.79 -4.24 -0.35
CA GLY A 102 -5.42 -4.05 -1.66
C GLY A 102 -5.74 -2.60 -1.95
N VAL A 103 -6.54 -2.40 -2.99
CA VAL A 103 -7.09 -1.11 -3.39
C VAL A 103 -8.58 -1.09 -3.10
N LEU A 104 -9.03 -0.13 -2.31
CA LEU A 104 -10.46 0.09 -2.05
C LEU A 104 -11.03 1.02 -3.13
N SER A 105 -11.67 0.43 -4.13
CA SER A 105 -12.32 1.15 -5.22
C SER A 105 -13.82 1.26 -4.97
N LEU A 106 -14.26 2.44 -4.56
CA LEU A 106 -15.68 2.78 -4.35
C LEU A 106 -15.98 4.11 -5.06
N PRO A 107 -17.22 4.33 -5.55
CA PRO A 107 -17.64 5.60 -6.12
C PRO A 107 -17.45 6.79 -5.15
N CYS A 108 -17.46 8.01 -5.67
CA CYS A 108 -17.48 9.20 -4.83
C CYS A 108 -18.73 9.21 -3.95
N GLY A 109 -18.59 9.68 -2.70
CA GLY A 109 -19.70 9.71 -1.73
C GLY A 109 -20.02 8.40 -1.02
N TYR A 110 -19.47 7.26 -1.45
CA TYR A 110 -19.73 5.94 -0.84
C TYR A 110 -18.99 5.70 0.50
N GLY A 111 -18.34 6.71 1.04
CA GLY A 111 -17.79 6.67 2.39
C GLY A 111 -16.48 5.90 2.51
N LYS A 112 -15.59 5.98 1.52
CA LYS A 112 -14.24 5.36 1.58
C LYS A 112 -13.51 5.63 2.89
N THR A 113 -13.56 6.86 3.38
CA THR A 113 -12.94 7.26 4.65
C THR A 113 -13.53 6.50 5.83
N THR A 114 -14.86 6.37 5.89
CA THR A 114 -15.57 5.64 6.95
C THR A 114 -15.18 4.16 6.97
N VAL A 115 -15.18 3.52 5.79
CA VAL A 115 -14.75 2.12 5.65
C VAL A 115 -13.28 1.95 6.08
N SER A 116 -12.40 2.86 5.67
CA SER A 116 -10.98 2.79 6.05
C SER A 116 -10.76 2.96 7.55
N LEU A 117 -11.52 3.83 8.22
CA LEU A 117 -11.49 3.98 9.68
C LEU A 117 -11.99 2.72 10.39
N ALA A 118 -13.09 2.12 9.90
CA ALA A 118 -13.59 0.86 10.43
C ALA A 118 -12.55 -0.27 10.31
N ILE A 119 -11.86 -0.35 9.15
CA ILE A 119 -10.77 -1.32 8.91
C ILE A 119 -9.64 -1.08 9.91
N ALA A 120 -9.16 0.17 10.07
CA ALA A 120 -8.09 0.51 11.00
C ALA A 120 -8.44 0.12 12.44
N CYS A 121 -9.65 0.42 12.89
CA CYS A 121 -10.14 0.04 14.21
C CYS A 121 -10.23 -1.49 14.38
N LYS A 122 -10.73 -2.20 13.37
CA LYS A 122 -10.82 -3.67 13.41
C LYS A 122 -9.46 -4.35 13.48
N LEU A 123 -8.47 -3.82 12.78
CA LEU A 123 -7.10 -4.33 12.81
C LEU A 123 -6.41 -4.06 14.16
N GLY A 124 -6.78 -2.99 14.87
CA GLY A 124 -6.26 -2.66 16.19
C GLY A 124 -4.75 -2.33 16.19
N TYR A 125 -4.24 -1.79 15.10
CA TYR A 125 -2.84 -1.38 14.98
C TYR A 125 -2.69 0.11 14.78
N ARG A 126 -1.55 0.65 15.24
CA ARG A 126 -1.16 2.03 14.94
C ARG A 126 -1.13 2.24 13.43
N THR A 127 -2.02 3.11 12.94
CA THR A 127 -2.25 3.33 11.51
C THR A 127 -1.67 4.67 11.08
N MET A 128 -1.02 4.71 9.92
CA MET A 128 -0.57 5.93 9.28
C MET A 128 -1.40 6.19 8.02
N ILE A 129 -1.94 7.41 7.92
CA ILE A 129 -2.71 7.88 6.77
C ILE A 129 -1.84 8.85 5.98
N ILE A 130 -1.60 8.55 4.70
CA ILE A 130 -0.77 9.37 3.81
C ILE A 130 -1.67 10.03 2.78
N VAL A 131 -1.61 11.34 2.68
CA VAL A 131 -2.35 12.17 1.72
C VAL A 131 -1.45 13.21 1.08
N HIS A 132 -1.79 13.65 -0.13
CA HIS A 132 -0.96 14.58 -0.90
C HIS A 132 -1.40 16.07 -0.80
N LYS A 133 -2.49 16.34 -0.09
CA LYS A 133 -3.04 17.70 0.10
C LYS A 133 -3.45 17.94 1.55
N GLN A 134 -3.19 19.17 2.04
CA GLN A 134 -3.49 19.54 3.42
C GLN A 134 -4.98 19.42 3.76
N PHE A 135 -5.86 19.87 2.87
CA PHE A 135 -7.31 19.80 3.12
C PHE A 135 -7.81 18.35 3.30
N LEU A 136 -7.17 17.38 2.64
CA LEU A 136 -7.48 15.95 2.86
C LEU A 136 -7.04 15.50 4.26
N ALA A 137 -5.89 15.96 4.74
CA ALA A 137 -5.45 15.67 6.10
C ALA A 137 -6.44 16.23 7.14
N ASP A 138 -6.95 17.42 6.88
CA ASP A 138 -7.93 18.07 7.77
C ASP A 138 -9.27 17.33 7.76
N GLN A 139 -9.76 16.90 6.58
CA GLN A 139 -10.94 16.04 6.47
C GLN A 139 -10.78 14.72 7.25
N TRP A 140 -9.60 14.07 7.17
CA TRP A 140 -9.33 12.86 7.94
C TRP A 140 -9.35 13.13 9.44
N ARG A 141 -8.74 14.24 9.92
CA ARG A 141 -8.75 14.63 11.34
C ARG A 141 -10.16 14.86 11.86
N GLU A 142 -11.01 15.52 11.10
CA GLU A 142 -12.42 15.74 11.45
C GLU A 142 -13.17 14.42 11.56
N ARG A 143 -12.99 13.51 10.60
CA ARG A 143 -13.66 12.21 10.61
C ARG A 143 -13.21 11.29 11.73
N ILE A 144 -11.97 11.40 12.18
CA ILE A 144 -11.43 10.63 13.31
C ILE A 144 -12.02 11.12 14.64
N LYS A 145 -12.40 12.40 14.74
CA LYS A 145 -12.96 12.99 15.96
C LYS A 145 -14.45 12.71 16.14
N GLN A 146 -15.17 12.35 15.09
CA GLN A 146 -16.59 12.00 15.10
C GLN A 146 -16.84 10.57 15.60
#